data_1fffc7ec6d1d52ce95697e18610c7b4c
#
_entry.id   1fffc7ec6d1d52ce95697e18610c7b4c
#
_cell.length_a   1.000
_cell.length_b   1.000
_cell.length_c   1.000
_cell.angle_alpha   90.00
_cell.angle_beta   90.00
_cell.angle_gamma   90.00
#
_symmetry.space_group_name_H-M   'P 1'
#
loop_
_entity.id
_entity.type
_entity.pdbx_description
1 polymer ?
#
loop_
_entity_poly.entity_id
_entity_poly.type
_entity_poly.pdbx_seq_one_letter_code
_entity_poly.pdbx_strand_id
1 'polypeptide(L)'
;MIISRAPFRVSFCGGGSDIPSFYEKYGGCVISTTVRKYCYLAINPAFNKESITLKYSKTEIVDDVEKIDHRIFKQVLKDFGNKGIEITSMADIPSGTGLGSSSSFTVALLKLMYTWNEEAVSTYKVAKRACEIEINELGNPIGKQDQFAAAFGGLRYYEFCPDGFVKVEPIIMKKESFEKLEKNLMMFYTGEVRDANNILAKETKNLATDEDKINATKKLCEMTKRLKAEFENNNVDALGPILKEGWELKKSLANGITNPLIDEAYEKAMKAGASGGKLLGAGGGGFLLFYVNSDEKKEAVRKALSNLKEMPFELDQAGCSIIFME
;
A
#
# COMPACT_ATOMS: atom_id res chain seq x y z
N MET A 1 -10.63 -12.74 23.40
CA MET A 1 -10.36 -12.62 21.96
C MET A 1 -9.95 -11.19 21.63
N ILE A 2 -8.97 -10.98 20.74
CA ILE A 2 -8.62 -9.63 20.24
C ILE A 2 -8.69 -9.65 18.72
N ILE A 3 -9.21 -8.57 18.11
CA ILE A 3 -9.23 -8.40 16.65
C ILE A 3 -8.58 -7.08 16.28
N SER A 4 -7.57 -7.14 15.43
CA SER A 4 -6.97 -5.98 14.77
C SER A 4 -7.42 -5.88 13.32
N ARG A 5 -7.38 -4.65 12.78
CA ARG A 5 -7.49 -4.42 11.33
C ARG A 5 -6.49 -3.36 10.87
N ALA A 6 -6.01 -3.50 9.66
CA ALA A 6 -5.26 -2.46 8.97
C ALA A 6 -5.81 -2.21 7.58
N PRO A 7 -5.95 -0.94 7.15
CA PRO A 7 -6.49 -0.59 5.85
C PRO A 7 -5.49 -0.89 4.73
N PHE A 8 -6.01 -1.09 3.51
CA PHE A 8 -5.19 -1.04 2.30
C PHE A 8 -4.96 0.40 1.85
N ARG A 9 -3.89 0.61 1.07
CA ARG A 9 -3.49 1.93 0.61
C ARG A 9 -3.61 2.11 -0.89
N VAL A 10 -3.88 3.34 -1.29
CA VAL A 10 -3.80 3.82 -2.66
C VAL A 10 -2.72 4.90 -2.72
N SER A 11 -1.67 4.68 -3.51
CA SER A 11 -0.55 5.62 -3.70
C SER A 11 -0.81 6.51 -4.90
N PHE A 12 -0.86 7.83 -4.71
CA PHE A 12 -1.08 8.79 -5.78
C PHE A 12 0.22 9.12 -6.53
N CYS A 13 1.26 9.54 -5.82
CA CYS A 13 2.50 10.00 -6.43
C CYS A 13 3.72 9.64 -5.55
N GLY A 14 4.91 9.56 -6.18
CA GLY A 14 6.19 9.40 -5.48
C GLY A 14 6.66 7.96 -5.27
N GLY A 15 5.83 6.95 -5.54
CA GLY A 15 6.21 5.55 -5.33
C GLY A 15 7.48 5.16 -6.09
N GLY A 16 8.37 4.43 -5.41
CA GLY A 16 9.74 4.13 -5.81
C GLY A 16 10.78 4.98 -5.09
N SER A 17 10.44 6.23 -4.71
CA SER A 17 11.35 7.07 -3.93
C SER A 17 11.47 6.64 -2.46
N ASP A 18 10.61 5.75 -2.01
CA ASP A 18 10.60 5.13 -0.68
C ASP A 18 11.50 3.89 -0.56
N ILE A 19 12.14 3.47 -1.66
CA ILE A 19 13.08 2.34 -1.71
C ILE A 19 14.44 2.77 -1.15
N PRO A 20 15.11 1.95 -0.29
CA PRO A 20 16.38 2.30 0.34
C PRO A 20 17.46 2.79 -0.62
N SER A 21 17.63 2.12 -1.78
CA SER A 21 18.63 2.51 -2.79
C SER A 21 18.46 3.93 -3.33
N PHE A 22 17.28 4.53 -3.17
CA PHE A 22 17.02 5.91 -3.57
C PHE A 22 17.00 6.87 -2.37
N TYR A 23 16.13 6.64 -1.34
CA TYR A 23 15.96 7.64 -0.28
C TYR A 23 17.21 7.85 0.58
N GLU A 24 18.05 6.83 0.76
CA GLU A 24 19.29 6.96 1.54
C GLU A 24 20.29 7.97 0.92
N LYS A 25 20.19 8.19 -0.38
CA LYS A 25 21.05 9.14 -1.10
C LYS A 25 20.39 10.49 -1.36
N TYR A 26 19.11 10.47 -1.73
CA TYR A 26 18.44 11.65 -2.29
C TYR A 26 17.27 12.14 -1.44
N GLY A 27 16.89 11.38 -0.41
CA GLY A 27 15.58 11.54 0.21
C GLY A 27 14.46 11.08 -0.72
N GLY A 28 13.27 10.87 -0.18
CA GLY A 28 12.13 10.45 -0.99
C GLY A 28 10.84 11.02 -0.43
N CYS A 29 9.77 10.99 -1.21
CA CYS A 29 8.45 11.36 -0.70
C CYS A 29 7.31 10.72 -1.48
N VAL A 30 6.22 10.41 -0.78
CA VAL A 30 5.01 9.79 -1.33
C VAL A 30 3.77 10.48 -0.79
N ILE A 31 2.74 10.62 -1.63
CA ILE A 31 1.37 10.88 -1.18
C ILE A 31 0.55 9.62 -1.40
N SER A 32 -0.06 9.14 -0.33
CA SER A 32 -1.02 8.05 -0.39
C SER A 32 -2.20 8.31 0.54
N THR A 33 -3.28 7.58 0.29
CA THR A 33 -4.45 7.51 1.15
C THR A 33 -4.79 6.06 1.44
N THR A 34 -5.60 5.83 2.45
CA THR A 34 -6.16 4.50 2.73
C THR A 34 -7.60 4.39 2.27
N VAL A 35 -8.03 3.17 2.03
CA VAL A 35 -9.40 2.84 1.60
C VAL A 35 -10.10 1.95 2.64
N ARG A 36 -11.43 2.02 2.72
CA ARG A 36 -12.26 1.18 3.60
C ARG A 36 -12.34 -0.26 3.08
N LYS A 37 -11.18 -0.85 2.92
CA LYS A 37 -10.92 -2.26 2.67
C LYS A 37 -9.77 -2.66 3.58
N TYR A 38 -9.87 -3.79 4.25
CA TYR A 38 -8.98 -4.11 5.35
C TYR A 38 -8.44 -5.52 5.30
N CYS A 39 -7.30 -5.68 5.94
CA CYS A 39 -6.80 -6.96 6.44
C CYS A 39 -7.17 -7.05 7.92
N TYR A 40 -7.77 -8.14 8.33
CA TYR A 40 -8.17 -8.45 9.71
C TYR A 40 -7.38 -9.60 10.26
N LEU A 41 -6.99 -9.50 11.53
CA LEU A 41 -6.41 -10.61 12.27
C LEU A 41 -7.11 -10.75 13.62
N ALA A 42 -7.49 -11.97 13.96
CA ALA A 42 -8.07 -12.31 15.25
C ALA A 42 -7.14 -13.29 16.00
N ILE A 43 -6.95 -13.09 17.31
CA ILE A 43 -6.19 -13.96 18.19
C ILE A 43 -7.06 -14.46 19.35
N ASN A 44 -6.93 -15.74 19.64
CA ASN A 44 -7.54 -16.40 20.78
C ASN A 44 -6.51 -17.29 21.52
N PRO A 45 -6.75 -17.64 22.79
CA PRO A 45 -6.05 -18.75 23.41
C PRO A 45 -6.35 -20.03 22.63
N ALA A 46 -5.31 -20.79 22.27
CA ALA A 46 -5.50 -22.12 21.69
C ALA A 46 -5.93 -23.12 22.77
N PHE A 47 -6.71 -24.14 22.37
CA PHE A 47 -7.06 -25.24 23.28
C PHE A 47 -5.79 -25.99 23.76
N ASN A 48 -4.90 -26.30 22.84
CA ASN A 48 -3.57 -26.86 23.18
C ASN A 48 -2.60 -25.71 23.51
N LYS A 49 -2.17 -25.64 24.77
CA LYS A 49 -1.30 -24.57 25.27
C LYS A 49 0.14 -24.61 24.75
N GLU A 50 0.56 -25.72 24.17
CA GLU A 50 1.91 -25.89 23.60
C GLU A 50 1.96 -25.59 22.10
N SER A 51 0.82 -25.37 21.45
CA SER A 51 0.76 -25.15 20.01
C SER A 51 0.57 -23.69 19.61
N ILE A 52 1.02 -23.39 18.41
CA ILE A 52 0.71 -22.15 17.65
C ILE A 52 -0.15 -22.59 16.47
N THR A 53 -1.38 -22.11 16.40
CA THR A 53 -2.31 -22.39 15.30
C THR A 53 -2.50 -21.15 14.46
N LEU A 54 -2.19 -21.23 13.16
CA LEU A 54 -2.30 -20.12 12.20
C LEU A 54 -3.27 -20.50 11.09
N LYS A 55 -4.29 -19.68 10.87
CA LYS A 55 -5.32 -19.88 9.83
C LYS A 55 -5.32 -18.69 8.85
N TYR A 56 -4.98 -18.99 7.61
CA TYR A 56 -4.95 -18.02 6.50
C TYR A 56 -5.39 -18.73 5.21
N SER A 57 -4.69 -18.66 4.07
CA SER A 57 -4.98 -19.49 2.88
C SER A 57 -4.77 -20.98 3.13
N LYS A 58 -4.04 -21.34 4.18
CA LYS A 58 -3.91 -22.70 4.74
C LYS A 58 -3.96 -22.66 6.27
N THR A 59 -3.98 -23.83 6.91
CA THR A 59 -3.83 -23.95 8.37
C THR A 59 -2.47 -24.57 8.69
N GLU A 60 -1.74 -23.92 9.61
CA GLU A 60 -0.52 -24.44 10.21
C GLU A 60 -0.75 -24.68 11.70
N ILE A 61 -0.33 -25.83 12.22
CA ILE A 61 -0.33 -26.13 13.65
C ILE A 61 1.09 -26.62 13.98
N VAL A 62 1.80 -25.83 14.78
CA VAL A 62 3.19 -26.09 15.14
C VAL A 62 3.41 -25.93 16.64
N ASP A 63 4.45 -26.54 17.18
CA ASP A 63 4.89 -26.45 18.58
C ASP A 63 6.07 -25.48 18.77
N ASP A 64 6.65 -25.03 17.64
CA ASP A 64 7.80 -24.14 17.61
C ASP A 64 7.65 -23.10 16.51
N VAL A 65 7.97 -21.84 16.81
CA VAL A 65 7.95 -20.73 15.85
C VAL A 65 8.84 -20.96 14.63
N GLU A 66 9.95 -21.71 14.82
CA GLU A 66 10.88 -22.03 13.72
C GLU A 66 10.28 -22.98 12.68
N LYS A 67 9.21 -23.70 13.03
CA LYS A 67 8.48 -24.61 12.13
C LYS A 67 7.39 -23.91 11.30
N ILE A 68 7.13 -22.62 11.53
CA ILE A 68 6.15 -21.85 10.77
C ILE A 68 6.66 -21.63 9.35
N ASP A 69 5.86 -21.97 8.35
CA ASP A 69 6.16 -21.74 6.93
C ASP A 69 5.90 -20.30 6.50
N HIS A 70 4.83 -19.68 7.01
CA HIS A 70 4.46 -18.32 6.63
C HIS A 70 5.48 -17.31 7.16
N ARG A 71 6.29 -16.76 6.26
CA ARG A 71 7.47 -15.95 6.60
C ARG A 71 7.18 -14.78 7.54
N ILE A 72 6.08 -14.01 7.30
CA ILE A 72 5.73 -12.86 8.15
C ILE A 72 5.26 -13.32 9.53
N PHE A 73 4.37 -14.33 9.61
CA PHE A 73 3.97 -14.89 10.90
C PHE A 73 5.19 -15.35 11.71
N LYS A 74 6.06 -16.12 11.07
CA LYS A 74 7.29 -16.61 11.70
C LYS A 74 8.12 -15.47 12.27
N GLN A 75 8.39 -14.44 11.46
CA GLN A 75 9.27 -13.36 11.86
C GLN A 75 8.66 -12.47 12.96
N VAL A 76 7.36 -12.16 12.87
CA VAL A 76 6.67 -11.40 13.92
C VAL A 76 6.60 -12.21 15.23
N LEU A 77 6.21 -13.49 15.17
CA LEU A 77 6.05 -14.29 16.38
C LEU A 77 7.37 -14.58 17.11
N LYS A 78 8.52 -14.51 16.43
CA LYS A 78 9.84 -14.57 17.07
C LYS A 78 10.06 -13.43 18.09
N ASP A 79 9.51 -12.25 17.82
CA ASP A 79 9.66 -11.10 18.73
C ASP A 79 8.95 -11.31 20.08
N PHE A 80 7.90 -12.16 20.12
CA PHE A 80 7.01 -12.28 21.26
C PHE A 80 7.10 -13.62 22.00
N GLY A 81 7.54 -14.69 21.35
CA GLY A 81 7.73 -16.01 21.96
C GLY A 81 6.47 -16.71 22.44
N ASN A 82 5.27 -16.29 21.97
CA ASN A 82 4.00 -16.82 22.45
C ASN A 82 3.75 -18.24 21.96
N LYS A 83 3.20 -19.08 22.86
CA LYS A 83 2.59 -20.38 22.58
C LYS A 83 1.16 -20.40 23.11
N GLY A 84 0.40 -21.44 22.80
CA GLY A 84 -0.99 -21.57 23.22
C GLY A 84 -1.91 -20.53 22.58
N ILE A 85 -1.61 -20.11 21.34
CA ILE A 85 -2.36 -19.10 20.60
C ILE A 85 -2.90 -19.64 19.29
N GLU A 86 -4.07 -19.15 18.91
CA GLU A 86 -4.65 -19.34 17.59
C GLU A 86 -4.84 -17.98 16.93
N ILE A 87 -4.26 -17.78 15.72
CA ILE A 87 -4.41 -16.54 14.94
C ILE A 87 -5.07 -16.87 13.62
N THR A 88 -6.13 -16.12 13.28
CA THR A 88 -6.85 -16.23 12.00
C THR A 88 -6.76 -14.91 11.24
N SER A 89 -6.47 -14.98 9.93
CA SER A 89 -6.46 -13.81 9.05
C SER A 89 -7.58 -13.85 8.02
N MET A 90 -8.14 -12.68 7.73
CA MET A 90 -9.12 -12.44 6.67
C MET A 90 -8.78 -11.12 5.97
N ALA A 91 -9.17 -10.99 4.70
CA ALA A 91 -8.92 -9.77 3.94
C ALA A 91 -10.05 -9.49 2.95
N ASP A 92 -10.43 -8.22 2.80
CA ASP A 92 -11.46 -7.78 1.84
C ASP A 92 -10.98 -7.88 0.38
N ILE A 93 -9.65 -7.89 0.18
CA ILE A 93 -9.02 -7.89 -1.14
C ILE A 93 -7.91 -8.95 -1.15
N PRO A 94 -7.79 -9.74 -2.25
CA PRO A 94 -6.71 -10.71 -2.38
C PRO A 94 -5.32 -10.09 -2.31
N SER A 95 -4.34 -10.88 -1.87
CA SER A 95 -2.92 -10.46 -1.90
C SER A 95 -2.43 -10.29 -3.35
N GLY A 96 -1.35 -9.49 -3.52
CA GLY A 96 -0.71 -9.31 -4.83
C GLY A 96 -1.45 -8.36 -5.79
N THR A 97 -2.45 -7.61 -5.33
CA THR A 97 -3.26 -6.71 -6.17
C THR A 97 -2.76 -5.27 -6.21
N GLY A 98 -1.61 -4.97 -5.61
CA GLY A 98 -0.98 -3.65 -5.67
C GLY A 98 -1.48 -2.64 -4.62
N LEU A 99 -2.25 -3.08 -3.62
CA LEU A 99 -2.81 -2.21 -2.57
C LEU A 99 -2.08 -2.30 -1.21
N GLY A 100 -0.87 -2.85 -1.17
CA GLY A 100 -0.06 -2.95 0.05
C GLY A 100 -0.52 -4.04 1.03
N SER A 101 -1.10 -5.13 0.53
CA SER A 101 -1.71 -6.17 1.37
C SER A 101 -0.74 -6.86 2.33
N SER A 102 0.50 -7.13 1.91
CA SER A 102 1.54 -7.72 2.77
C SER A 102 1.81 -6.83 3.98
N SER A 103 2.04 -5.55 3.74
CA SER A 103 2.36 -4.57 4.78
C SER A 103 1.17 -4.29 5.70
N SER A 104 -0.07 -4.26 5.15
CA SER A 104 -1.29 -4.18 5.97
C SER A 104 -1.41 -5.39 6.90
N PHE A 105 -1.09 -6.59 6.41
CA PHE A 105 -1.04 -7.81 7.22
C PHE A 105 0.02 -7.72 8.32
N THR A 106 1.26 -7.32 7.98
CA THR A 106 2.37 -7.19 8.94
C THR A 106 2.04 -6.18 10.03
N VAL A 107 1.49 -5.02 9.66
CA VAL A 107 1.10 -3.95 10.59
C VAL A 107 -0.05 -4.41 11.51
N ALA A 108 -1.08 -5.07 10.96
CA ALA A 108 -2.19 -5.60 11.75
C ALA A 108 -1.72 -6.68 12.73
N LEU A 109 -0.82 -7.57 12.28
CA LEU A 109 -0.26 -8.63 13.13
C LEU A 109 0.59 -8.05 14.27
N LEU A 110 1.47 -7.10 13.98
CA LEU A 110 2.26 -6.43 15.02
C LEU A 110 1.36 -5.72 16.05
N LYS A 111 0.36 -4.96 15.59
CA LYS A 111 -0.58 -4.31 16.49
C LYS A 111 -1.33 -5.31 17.37
N LEU A 112 -1.75 -6.44 16.79
CA LEU A 112 -2.40 -7.54 17.50
C LEU A 112 -1.50 -8.13 18.58
N MET A 113 -0.25 -8.45 18.24
CA MET A 113 0.70 -9.08 19.15
C MET A 113 1.14 -8.17 20.29
N TYR A 114 1.41 -6.88 20.03
CA TYR A 114 1.66 -5.91 21.10
C TYR A 114 0.47 -5.81 22.06
N THR A 115 -0.76 -5.79 21.52
CA THR A 115 -1.97 -5.73 22.36
C THR A 115 -2.17 -7.02 23.15
N TRP A 116 -1.94 -8.18 22.54
CA TRP A 116 -2.04 -9.47 23.20
C TRP A 116 -1.07 -9.63 24.39
N ASN A 117 0.13 -9.06 24.26
CA ASN A 117 1.16 -9.09 25.31
C ASN A 117 1.07 -7.88 26.27
N GLU A 118 -0.02 -7.10 26.20
CA GLU A 118 -0.24 -5.92 27.05
C GLU A 118 0.85 -4.85 26.93
N GLU A 119 1.52 -4.80 25.77
CA GLU A 119 2.59 -3.85 25.50
C GLU A 119 2.06 -2.59 24.81
N ALA A 120 2.27 -1.43 25.44
CA ALA A 120 1.96 -0.13 24.82
C ALA A 120 2.91 0.15 23.65
N VAL A 121 2.35 0.44 22.47
CA VAL A 121 3.14 0.71 21.26
C VAL A 121 2.59 1.91 20.50
N SER A 122 3.49 2.82 20.08
CA SER A 122 3.12 3.93 19.20
C SER A 122 2.91 3.46 17.76
N THR A 123 2.05 4.16 17.01
CA THR A 123 1.83 3.91 15.59
C THR A 123 3.14 3.92 14.80
N TYR A 124 4.03 4.86 15.11
CA TYR A 124 5.34 4.95 14.47
C TYR A 124 6.21 3.72 14.72
N LYS A 125 6.25 3.22 15.96
CA LYS A 125 7.00 2.00 16.30
C LYS A 125 6.48 0.77 15.55
N VAL A 126 5.16 0.64 15.42
CA VAL A 126 4.55 -0.45 14.63
C VAL A 126 4.95 -0.35 13.16
N ALA A 127 4.83 0.83 12.54
CA ALA A 127 5.22 1.04 11.15
C ALA A 127 6.71 0.76 10.91
N LYS A 128 7.57 1.27 11.80
CA LYS A 128 9.02 1.07 11.73
C LYS A 128 9.37 -0.41 11.86
N ARG A 129 8.78 -1.12 12.86
CA ARG A 129 9.04 -2.54 13.05
C ARG A 129 8.56 -3.39 11.84
N ALA A 130 7.42 -3.03 11.24
CA ALA A 130 6.95 -3.66 10.02
C ALA A 130 7.94 -3.50 8.85
N CYS A 131 8.53 -2.30 8.68
CA CYS A 131 9.58 -2.08 7.70
C CYS A 131 10.84 -2.93 7.99
N GLU A 132 11.29 -2.99 9.24
CA GLU A 132 12.45 -3.80 9.64
C GLU A 132 12.23 -5.27 9.29
N ILE A 133 11.06 -5.83 9.62
CA ILE A 133 10.70 -7.22 9.30
C ILE A 133 10.67 -7.43 7.79
N GLU A 134 9.89 -6.65 7.05
CA GLU A 134 9.67 -6.93 5.62
C GLU A 134 10.92 -6.63 4.77
N ILE A 135 11.63 -5.53 5.05
CA ILE A 135 12.76 -5.07 4.23
C ILE A 135 14.07 -5.74 4.67
N ASN A 136 14.39 -5.67 5.97
CA ASN A 136 15.72 -6.08 6.45
C ASN A 136 15.79 -7.57 6.76
N GLU A 137 14.80 -8.11 7.50
CA GLU A 137 14.84 -9.49 7.98
C GLU A 137 14.35 -10.49 6.93
N LEU A 138 13.30 -10.14 6.19
CA LEU A 138 12.78 -10.96 5.08
C LEU A 138 13.45 -10.69 3.74
N GLY A 139 14.20 -9.57 3.62
CA GLY A 139 14.93 -9.20 2.42
C GLY A 139 14.02 -8.88 1.22
N ASN A 140 12.80 -8.41 1.45
CA ASN A 140 11.90 -8.03 0.36
C ASN A 140 12.40 -6.73 -0.30
N PRO A 141 12.44 -6.64 -1.63
CA PRO A 141 12.92 -5.47 -2.37
C PRO A 141 11.84 -4.37 -2.44
N ILE A 142 11.28 -3.97 -1.30
CA ILE A 142 10.19 -3.00 -1.18
C ILE A 142 10.64 -1.73 -0.49
N GLY A 143 9.84 -0.66 -0.63
CA GLY A 143 10.00 0.58 0.12
C GLY A 143 9.22 0.60 1.42
N LYS A 144 9.22 1.76 2.10
CA LYS A 144 8.62 1.96 3.42
C LYS A 144 7.18 2.50 3.38
N GLN A 145 6.66 2.91 2.22
CA GLN A 145 5.38 3.61 2.14
C GLN A 145 4.20 2.79 2.66
N ASP A 146 4.18 1.48 2.37
CA ASP A 146 3.02 0.62 2.60
C ASP A 146 2.78 0.39 4.09
N GLN A 147 3.84 0.13 4.85
CA GLN A 147 3.81 -0.07 6.28
C GLN A 147 3.35 1.20 7.01
N PHE A 148 3.91 2.36 6.62
CA PHE A 148 3.52 3.64 7.19
C PHE A 148 2.09 4.01 6.82
N ALA A 149 1.66 3.79 5.59
CA ALA A 149 0.29 4.05 5.17
C ALA A 149 -0.72 3.17 5.90
N ALA A 150 -0.47 1.87 6.02
CA ALA A 150 -1.35 0.95 6.76
C ALA A 150 -1.43 1.28 8.25
N ALA A 151 -0.31 1.69 8.86
CA ALA A 151 -0.26 2.03 10.28
C ALA A 151 -0.97 3.34 10.60
N PHE A 152 -0.72 4.42 9.84
CA PHE A 152 -1.21 5.76 10.12
C PHE A 152 -2.59 6.05 9.52
N GLY A 153 -2.92 5.46 8.37
CA GLY A 153 -4.17 5.71 7.66
C GLY A 153 -4.35 7.14 7.16
N GLY A 154 -5.40 7.37 6.38
CA GLY A 154 -5.78 8.69 5.87
C GLY A 154 -4.94 9.18 4.70
N LEU A 155 -5.28 10.38 4.25
CA LEU A 155 -4.53 11.07 3.20
C LEU A 155 -3.30 11.75 3.81
N ARG A 156 -2.11 11.27 3.43
CA ARG A 156 -0.85 11.73 4.03
C ARG A 156 0.25 11.92 3.01
N TYR A 157 1.15 12.82 3.38
CA TYR A 157 2.47 12.99 2.79
C TYR A 157 3.50 12.30 3.67
N TYR A 158 4.31 11.46 3.08
CA TYR A 158 5.42 10.77 3.73
C TYR A 158 6.72 11.29 3.13
N GLU A 159 7.65 11.69 3.99
CA GLU A 159 9.01 12.07 3.60
C GLU A 159 9.99 11.04 4.17
N PHE A 160 10.78 10.43 3.30
CA PHE A 160 11.76 9.42 3.65
C PHE A 160 13.13 10.09 3.70
N CYS A 161 13.67 10.24 4.92
CA CYS A 161 14.95 10.90 5.13
C CYS A 161 16.13 9.95 4.89
N PRO A 162 17.30 10.47 4.48
CA PRO A 162 18.50 9.65 4.23
C PRO A 162 18.95 8.83 5.47
N ASP A 163 18.71 9.31 6.68
CA ASP A 163 18.99 8.60 7.94
C ASP A 163 17.98 7.48 8.28
N GLY A 164 17.02 7.26 7.38
CA GLY A 164 15.97 6.25 7.54
C GLY A 164 14.76 6.69 8.36
N PHE A 165 14.74 7.92 8.91
CA PHE A 165 13.56 8.48 9.55
C PHE A 165 12.45 8.74 8.51
N VAL A 166 11.20 8.53 8.90
CA VAL A 166 10.03 8.80 8.05
C VAL A 166 9.17 9.87 8.71
N LYS A 167 9.12 11.05 8.08
CA LYS A 167 8.23 12.11 8.51
C LYS A 167 6.85 11.87 7.94
N VAL A 168 5.83 11.90 8.78
CA VAL A 168 4.44 11.62 8.43
C VAL A 168 3.61 12.87 8.66
N GLU A 169 3.07 13.45 7.58
CA GLU A 169 2.26 14.66 7.64
C GLU A 169 0.86 14.39 7.11
N PRO A 170 -0.21 14.72 7.85
CA PRO A 170 -1.57 14.69 7.30
C PRO A 170 -1.70 15.80 6.26
N ILE A 171 -2.35 15.50 5.14
CA ILE A 171 -2.78 16.53 4.18
C ILE A 171 -4.16 16.98 4.62
N ILE A 172 -4.26 18.24 5.03
CA ILE A 172 -5.50 18.85 5.52
C ILE A 172 -6.15 19.61 4.38
N MET A 173 -7.40 19.29 4.09
CA MET A 173 -8.23 19.99 3.11
C MET A 173 -9.66 20.14 3.62
N LYS A 174 -10.45 20.99 2.96
CA LYS A 174 -11.87 21.16 3.26
C LYS A 174 -12.62 19.85 3.02
N LYS A 175 -13.68 19.62 3.80
CA LYS A 175 -14.52 18.42 3.69
C LYS A 175 -15.04 18.24 2.26
N GLU A 176 -15.53 19.30 1.65
CA GLU A 176 -16.07 19.28 0.29
C GLU A 176 -15.01 18.89 -0.75
N SER A 177 -13.76 19.31 -0.54
CA SER A 177 -12.62 18.93 -1.39
C SER A 177 -12.27 17.46 -1.23
N PHE A 178 -12.31 16.93 0.00
CA PHE A 178 -12.08 15.52 0.27
C PHE A 178 -13.17 14.64 -0.35
N GLU A 179 -14.45 15.00 -0.18
CA GLU A 179 -15.58 14.33 -0.81
C GLU A 179 -15.52 14.37 -2.34
N LYS A 180 -15.09 15.51 -2.91
CA LYS A 180 -14.85 15.64 -4.36
C LYS A 180 -13.71 14.73 -4.82
N LEU A 181 -12.61 14.65 -4.06
CA LEU A 181 -11.50 13.75 -4.37
C LEU A 181 -12.00 12.31 -4.42
N GLU A 182 -12.69 11.85 -3.37
CA GLU A 182 -13.24 10.51 -3.28
C GLU A 182 -14.20 10.20 -4.43
N LYS A 183 -15.17 11.09 -4.65
CA LYS A 183 -16.17 10.95 -5.71
C LYS A 183 -15.54 10.81 -7.10
N ASN A 184 -14.41 11.47 -7.37
CA ASN A 184 -13.79 11.51 -8.68
C ASN A 184 -12.78 10.38 -8.94
N LEU A 185 -12.54 9.53 -7.96
CA LEU A 185 -11.67 8.36 -8.12
C LEU A 185 -12.47 7.14 -8.59
N MET A 186 -11.90 6.40 -9.53
CA MET A 186 -12.43 5.11 -10.02
C MET A 186 -11.30 4.08 -10.01
N MET A 187 -11.61 2.84 -9.63
CA MET A 187 -10.62 1.77 -9.55
C MET A 187 -11.13 0.52 -10.27
N PHE A 188 -10.29 -0.06 -11.15
CA PHE A 188 -10.62 -1.22 -11.97
C PHE A 188 -9.59 -2.32 -11.77
N TYR A 189 -10.07 -3.53 -11.50
CA TYR A 189 -9.21 -4.71 -11.37
C TYR A 189 -8.86 -5.29 -12.73
N THR A 190 -7.57 -5.46 -12.99
CA THR A 190 -7.06 -5.97 -14.29
C THR A 190 -7.21 -7.47 -14.46
N GLY A 191 -7.58 -8.21 -13.40
CA GLY A 191 -7.68 -9.67 -13.42
C GLY A 191 -6.34 -10.40 -13.30
N GLU A 192 -5.22 -9.68 -13.31
CA GLU A 192 -3.88 -10.26 -13.21
C GLU A 192 -3.26 -10.03 -11.83
N VAL A 193 -2.67 -11.08 -11.28
CA VAL A 193 -1.80 -11.03 -10.09
C VAL A 193 -0.43 -11.51 -10.55
N ARG A 194 0.60 -10.69 -10.37
CA ARG A 194 1.98 -11.04 -10.71
C ARG A 194 2.90 -10.95 -9.49
N ASP A 195 4.04 -11.60 -9.60
CA ASP A 195 5.09 -11.49 -8.60
C ASP A 195 5.69 -10.06 -8.63
N ALA A 196 5.20 -9.23 -7.72
CA ALA A 196 5.67 -7.85 -7.54
C ALA A 196 7.17 -7.79 -7.19
N ASN A 197 7.71 -8.80 -6.53
CA ASN A 197 9.11 -8.80 -6.07
C ASN A 197 10.09 -8.74 -7.23
N ASN A 198 9.79 -9.43 -8.35
CA ASN A 198 10.66 -9.39 -9.54
C ASN A 198 10.74 -8.00 -10.18
N ILE A 199 9.62 -7.26 -10.21
CA ILE A 199 9.59 -5.90 -10.77
C ILE A 199 10.31 -4.95 -9.82
N LEU A 200 10.03 -5.03 -8.52
CA LEU A 200 10.65 -4.20 -7.49
C LEU A 200 12.16 -4.45 -7.37
N ALA A 201 12.62 -5.69 -7.50
CA ALA A 201 14.05 -5.99 -7.51
C ALA A 201 14.77 -5.31 -8.70
N LYS A 202 14.14 -5.29 -9.89
CA LYS A 202 14.67 -4.56 -11.05
C LYS A 202 14.67 -3.04 -10.81
N GLU A 203 13.56 -2.51 -10.26
CA GLU A 203 13.45 -1.09 -9.93
C GLU A 203 14.53 -0.68 -8.90
N THR A 204 14.69 -1.46 -7.83
CA THR A 204 15.73 -1.24 -6.81
C THR A 204 17.14 -1.19 -7.42
N LYS A 205 17.45 -2.13 -8.33
CA LYS A 205 18.73 -2.16 -9.03
C LYS A 205 18.92 -0.93 -9.92
N ASN A 206 17.90 -0.58 -10.69
CA ASN A 206 17.94 0.59 -11.57
C ASN A 206 18.15 1.88 -10.78
N LEU A 207 17.44 2.06 -9.66
CA LEU A 207 17.59 3.23 -8.79
C LEU A 207 18.95 3.34 -8.09
N ALA A 208 19.72 2.26 -8.05
CA ALA A 208 21.09 2.28 -7.52
C ALA A 208 22.13 2.81 -8.52
N THR A 209 21.91 2.63 -9.84
CA THR A 209 22.96 2.77 -10.85
C THR A 209 22.58 3.49 -12.14
N ASP A 210 21.28 3.65 -12.45
CA ASP A 210 20.78 4.24 -13.70
C ASP A 210 20.36 5.70 -13.49
N GLU A 211 21.16 6.64 -14.00
CA GLU A 211 20.93 8.09 -13.86
C GLU A 211 19.57 8.53 -14.41
N ASP A 212 19.09 7.94 -15.51
CA ASP A 212 17.81 8.31 -16.10
C ASP A 212 16.66 7.92 -15.16
N LYS A 213 16.75 6.75 -14.51
CA LYS A 213 15.75 6.28 -13.54
C LYS A 213 15.80 7.09 -12.24
N ILE A 214 17.01 7.44 -11.79
CA ILE A 214 17.21 8.34 -10.65
C ILE A 214 16.57 9.69 -10.93
N ASN A 215 16.82 10.29 -12.11
CA ASN A 215 16.26 11.57 -12.48
C ASN A 215 14.73 11.53 -12.68
N ALA A 216 14.18 10.45 -13.23
CA ALA A 216 12.75 10.23 -13.31
C ALA A 216 12.10 10.17 -11.90
N THR A 217 12.75 9.50 -10.95
CA THR A 217 12.26 9.41 -9.56
C THR A 217 12.38 10.76 -8.82
N LYS A 218 13.44 11.55 -9.07
CA LYS A 218 13.53 12.93 -8.56
C LYS A 218 12.36 13.78 -9.05
N LYS A 219 12.00 13.68 -10.34
CA LYS A 219 10.82 14.39 -10.91
C LYS A 219 9.53 13.91 -10.24
N LEU A 220 9.37 12.60 -9.97
CA LEU A 220 8.22 12.10 -9.20
C LEU A 220 8.15 12.74 -7.81
N CYS A 221 9.28 12.95 -7.12
CA CYS A 221 9.31 13.65 -5.84
C CYS A 221 8.89 15.13 -5.97
N GLU A 222 9.34 15.85 -7.00
CA GLU A 222 8.92 17.22 -7.28
C GLU A 222 7.41 17.30 -7.53
N MET A 223 6.88 16.38 -8.33
CA MET A 223 5.44 16.27 -8.58
C MET A 223 4.65 15.97 -7.30
N THR A 224 5.22 15.14 -6.41
CA THR A 224 4.60 14.82 -5.12
C THR A 224 4.50 16.04 -4.22
N LYS A 225 5.55 16.88 -4.17
CA LYS A 225 5.53 18.16 -3.44
C LYS A 225 4.52 19.13 -4.03
N ARG A 226 4.44 19.22 -5.37
CA ARG A 226 3.43 20.01 -6.06
C ARG A 226 2.02 19.53 -5.73
N LEU A 227 1.76 18.22 -5.77
CA LEU A 227 0.45 17.67 -5.43
C LEU A 227 0.06 17.95 -3.98
N LYS A 228 1.01 17.89 -3.02
CA LYS A 228 0.77 18.29 -1.64
C LYS A 228 0.24 19.72 -1.56
N ALA A 229 0.95 20.67 -2.18
CA ALA A 229 0.55 22.08 -2.19
C ALA A 229 -0.83 22.29 -2.83
N GLU A 230 -1.13 21.61 -3.95
CA GLU A 230 -2.44 21.67 -4.59
C GLU A 230 -3.56 21.16 -3.68
N PHE A 231 -3.35 20.06 -3.00
CA PHE A 231 -4.32 19.48 -2.06
C PHE A 231 -4.55 20.39 -0.85
N GLU A 232 -3.49 20.95 -0.26
CA GLU A 232 -3.58 21.92 0.85
C GLU A 232 -4.31 23.21 0.41
N ASN A 233 -4.23 23.59 -0.86
CA ASN A 233 -5.01 24.67 -1.48
C ASN A 233 -6.42 24.22 -1.94
N ASN A 234 -6.83 23.00 -1.63
CA ASN A 234 -8.13 22.41 -2.01
C ASN A 234 -8.33 22.22 -3.54
N ASN A 235 -7.26 22.24 -4.33
CA ASN A 235 -7.31 21.97 -5.77
C ASN A 235 -7.11 20.47 -6.05
N VAL A 236 -8.17 19.67 -5.84
CA VAL A 236 -8.11 18.21 -6.05
C VAL A 236 -8.09 17.81 -7.53
N ASP A 237 -8.52 18.70 -8.44
CA ASP A 237 -8.49 18.42 -9.88
C ASP A 237 -7.05 18.36 -10.44
N ALA A 238 -6.07 18.92 -9.73
CA ALA A 238 -4.66 18.79 -10.05
C ALA A 238 -4.16 17.32 -10.04
N LEU A 239 -4.89 16.42 -9.34
CA LEU A 239 -4.52 15.01 -9.29
C LEU A 239 -4.52 14.35 -10.67
N GLY A 240 -5.51 14.64 -11.53
CA GLY A 240 -5.61 14.03 -12.84
C GLY A 240 -4.33 14.21 -13.69
N PRO A 241 -3.94 15.46 -14.02
CA PRO A 241 -2.70 15.74 -14.76
C PRO A 241 -1.45 15.15 -14.11
N ILE A 242 -1.35 15.20 -12.77
CA ILE A 242 -0.21 14.65 -12.03
C ILE A 242 -0.17 13.12 -12.13
N LEU A 243 -1.30 12.42 -12.04
CA LEU A 243 -1.35 10.98 -12.26
C LEU A 243 -0.90 10.61 -13.69
N LYS A 244 -1.35 11.36 -14.70
CA LYS A 244 -0.98 11.13 -16.11
C LYS A 244 0.52 11.28 -16.33
N GLU A 245 1.10 12.40 -15.90
CA GLU A 245 2.55 12.66 -16.02
C GLU A 245 3.37 11.65 -15.21
N GLY A 246 2.95 11.38 -13.97
CA GLY A 246 3.62 10.42 -13.07
C GLY A 246 3.57 8.99 -13.58
N TRP A 247 2.51 8.59 -14.30
CA TRP A 247 2.42 7.27 -14.89
C TRP A 247 3.44 7.07 -16.01
N GLU A 248 3.65 8.07 -16.87
CA GLU A 248 4.68 8.01 -17.92
C GLU A 248 6.09 7.86 -17.33
N LEU A 249 6.40 8.60 -16.26
CA LEU A 249 7.66 8.44 -15.55
C LEU A 249 7.76 7.06 -14.89
N LYS A 250 6.71 6.60 -14.21
CA LYS A 250 6.72 5.29 -13.52
C LYS A 250 6.94 4.13 -14.48
N LYS A 251 6.28 4.12 -15.64
CA LYS A 251 6.49 3.10 -16.69
C LYS A 251 7.95 2.98 -17.10
N SER A 252 8.69 4.07 -17.06
CA SER A 252 10.11 4.09 -17.46
C SER A 252 11.06 3.48 -16.44
N LEU A 253 10.67 3.31 -15.16
CA LEU A 253 11.58 2.92 -14.07
C LEU A 253 12.07 1.47 -14.19
N ALA A 254 11.23 0.55 -14.66
CA ALA A 254 11.62 -0.84 -14.88
C ALA A 254 10.73 -1.51 -15.95
N ASN A 255 11.30 -2.48 -16.64
CA ASN A 255 10.55 -3.31 -17.57
C ASN A 255 9.55 -4.21 -16.80
N GLY A 256 8.31 -4.28 -17.30
CA GLY A 256 7.24 -5.09 -16.72
C GLY A 256 6.33 -4.33 -15.76
N ILE A 257 6.56 -3.04 -15.52
CA ILE A 257 5.62 -2.18 -14.78
C ILE A 257 4.28 -2.11 -15.50
N THR A 258 4.30 -2.06 -16.83
CA THR A 258 3.10 -2.15 -17.67
C THR A 258 3.18 -3.35 -18.65
N ASN A 259 2.07 -3.66 -19.29
CA ASN A 259 1.95 -4.64 -20.36
C ASN A 259 0.86 -4.19 -21.35
N PRO A 260 0.73 -4.84 -22.53
CA PRO A 260 -0.24 -4.42 -23.56
C PRO A 260 -1.69 -4.32 -23.07
N LEU A 261 -2.13 -5.20 -22.16
CA LEU A 261 -3.49 -5.18 -21.62
C LEU A 261 -3.72 -3.95 -20.71
N ILE A 262 -2.73 -3.64 -19.89
CA ILE A 262 -2.76 -2.46 -19.00
C ILE A 262 -2.74 -1.18 -19.84
N ASP A 263 -1.86 -1.10 -20.85
CA ASP A 263 -1.73 0.07 -21.72
C ASP A 263 -3.00 0.30 -22.51
N GLU A 264 -3.60 -0.76 -23.08
CA GLU A 264 -4.88 -0.68 -23.80
C GLU A 264 -6.02 -0.18 -22.90
N ALA A 265 -6.14 -0.73 -21.69
CA ALA A 265 -7.15 -0.32 -20.72
C ALA A 265 -6.95 1.14 -20.29
N TYR A 266 -5.70 1.55 -20.03
CA TYR A 266 -5.36 2.92 -19.69
C TYR A 266 -5.75 3.89 -20.82
N GLU A 267 -5.40 3.59 -22.08
CA GLU A 267 -5.74 4.43 -23.22
C GLU A 267 -7.25 4.52 -23.46
N LYS A 268 -7.99 3.41 -23.31
CA LYS A 268 -9.46 3.42 -23.39
C LYS A 268 -10.08 4.36 -22.36
N ALA A 269 -9.62 4.32 -21.13
CA ALA A 269 -10.09 5.22 -20.06
C ALA A 269 -9.77 6.69 -20.36
N MET A 270 -8.56 6.98 -20.81
CA MET A 270 -8.15 8.33 -21.18
C MET A 270 -8.98 8.89 -22.34
N LYS A 271 -9.24 8.09 -23.39
CA LYS A 271 -10.11 8.47 -24.52
C LYS A 271 -11.57 8.67 -24.10
N ALA A 272 -12.03 7.93 -23.08
CA ALA A 272 -13.37 8.07 -22.50
C ALA A 272 -13.53 9.27 -21.56
N GLY A 273 -12.46 10.02 -21.29
CA GLY A 273 -12.51 11.27 -20.55
C GLY A 273 -11.90 11.23 -19.14
N ALA A 274 -11.15 10.19 -18.77
CA ALA A 274 -10.31 10.24 -17.57
C ALA A 274 -9.27 11.35 -17.70
N SER A 275 -9.08 12.14 -16.63
CA SER A 275 -8.10 13.23 -16.62
C SER A 275 -6.67 12.75 -16.38
N GLY A 276 -6.54 11.54 -15.84
CA GLY A 276 -5.29 10.85 -15.57
C GLY A 276 -5.53 9.56 -14.81
N GLY A 277 -4.52 8.73 -14.71
CA GLY A 277 -4.59 7.46 -14.01
C GLY A 277 -3.23 6.81 -13.88
N LYS A 278 -3.19 5.68 -13.19
CA LYS A 278 -1.99 4.84 -13.03
C LYS A 278 -2.35 3.42 -12.61
N LEU A 279 -1.44 2.50 -12.81
CA LEU A 279 -1.49 1.21 -12.13
C LEU A 279 -0.97 1.35 -10.70
N LEU A 280 -1.65 0.74 -9.75
CA LEU A 280 -1.28 0.77 -8.33
C LEU A 280 -0.23 -0.31 -7.99
N GLY A 281 0.65 0.00 -7.04
CA GLY A 281 1.69 -0.92 -6.56
C GLY A 281 2.92 -1.00 -7.46
N ALA A 282 3.55 -2.17 -7.49
CA ALA A 282 4.81 -2.42 -8.19
C ALA A 282 4.68 -2.44 -9.72
N GLY A 283 3.52 -2.72 -10.24
CA GLY A 283 3.30 -2.91 -11.68
C GLY A 283 2.91 -4.34 -12.06
N GLY A 284 2.71 -4.56 -13.35
CA GLY A 284 2.46 -5.87 -13.95
C GLY A 284 1.05 -6.41 -13.81
N GLY A 285 0.20 -5.84 -12.95
CA GLY A 285 -1.18 -6.24 -12.70
C GLY A 285 -1.73 -5.61 -11.42
N GLY A 286 -2.96 -5.93 -11.07
CA GLY A 286 -3.66 -5.39 -9.90
C GLY A 286 -4.73 -4.38 -10.27
N PHE A 287 -4.69 -3.17 -9.72
CA PHE A 287 -5.71 -2.15 -9.92
C PHE A 287 -5.22 -0.94 -10.72
N LEU A 288 -5.98 -0.56 -11.74
CA LEU A 288 -5.88 0.75 -12.40
C LEU A 288 -6.73 1.75 -11.62
N LEU A 289 -6.12 2.87 -11.25
CA LEU A 289 -6.77 4.02 -10.63
C LEU A 289 -6.89 5.14 -11.66
N PHE A 290 -8.08 5.74 -11.76
CA PHE A 290 -8.34 6.90 -12.60
C PHE A 290 -8.96 8.05 -11.82
N TYR A 291 -8.66 9.28 -12.21
CA TYR A 291 -9.34 10.49 -11.78
C TYR A 291 -10.27 10.96 -12.90
N VAL A 292 -11.58 11.03 -12.59
CA VAL A 292 -12.64 11.35 -13.57
C VAL A 292 -13.60 12.35 -12.95
N ASN A 293 -13.59 13.58 -13.42
CA ASN A 293 -14.19 14.74 -12.78
C ASN A 293 -15.64 15.06 -13.17
N SER A 294 -16.35 14.16 -13.86
CA SER A 294 -17.80 14.31 -14.12
C SER A 294 -18.48 12.94 -14.18
N ASP A 295 -19.76 12.91 -13.80
CA ASP A 295 -20.53 11.67 -13.77
C ASP A 295 -20.75 11.12 -15.19
N GLU A 296 -20.93 11.99 -16.21
CA GLU A 296 -21.02 11.60 -17.62
C GLU A 296 -19.75 10.87 -18.09
N LYS A 297 -18.58 11.44 -17.79
CA LYS A 297 -17.29 10.80 -18.13
C LYS A 297 -17.07 9.50 -17.38
N LYS A 298 -17.53 9.39 -16.13
CA LYS A 298 -17.45 8.12 -15.38
C LYS A 298 -18.24 7.01 -16.06
N GLU A 299 -19.44 7.30 -16.55
CA GLU A 299 -20.23 6.34 -17.30
C GLU A 299 -19.54 5.95 -18.62
N ALA A 300 -18.92 6.91 -19.31
CA ALA A 300 -18.13 6.63 -20.50
C ALA A 300 -16.92 5.73 -20.19
N VAL A 301 -16.21 5.98 -19.08
CA VAL A 301 -15.07 5.14 -18.64
C VAL A 301 -15.56 3.74 -18.24
N ARG A 302 -16.68 3.60 -17.51
CA ARG A 302 -17.28 2.29 -17.19
C ARG A 302 -17.59 1.49 -18.47
N LYS A 303 -18.19 2.15 -19.44
CA LYS A 303 -18.50 1.50 -20.72
C LYS A 303 -17.25 1.09 -21.49
N ALA A 304 -16.20 1.96 -21.49
CA ALA A 304 -14.94 1.69 -22.17
C ALA A 304 -14.14 0.54 -21.51
N LEU A 305 -14.29 0.36 -20.20
CA LEU A 305 -13.64 -0.68 -19.40
C LEU A 305 -14.60 -1.78 -18.93
N SER A 306 -15.69 -2.04 -19.66
CA SER A 306 -16.72 -3.02 -19.28
C SER A 306 -16.21 -4.46 -19.17
N ASN A 307 -15.03 -4.75 -19.70
CA ASN A 307 -14.32 -6.02 -19.53
C ASN A 307 -13.53 -6.14 -18.22
N LEU A 308 -13.36 -5.04 -17.48
CA LEU A 308 -12.70 -5.03 -16.19
C LEU A 308 -13.72 -4.87 -15.06
N LYS A 309 -13.39 -5.43 -13.90
CA LYS A 309 -14.24 -5.31 -12.70
C LYS A 309 -13.96 -3.97 -12.01
N GLU A 310 -14.93 -3.05 -12.02
CA GLU A 310 -14.87 -1.86 -11.16
C GLU A 310 -14.96 -2.30 -9.69
N MET A 311 -14.10 -1.78 -8.86
CA MET A 311 -14.13 -1.95 -7.42
C MET A 311 -14.57 -0.64 -6.76
N PRO A 312 -15.80 -0.54 -6.26
CA PRO A 312 -16.23 0.60 -5.46
C PRO A 312 -15.46 0.63 -4.14
N PHE A 313 -15.06 1.82 -3.73
CA PHE A 313 -14.34 2.03 -2.48
C PHE A 313 -14.67 3.41 -1.90
N GLU A 314 -14.42 3.55 -0.63
CA GLU A 314 -14.44 4.82 0.09
C GLU A 314 -13.06 5.06 0.67
N LEU A 315 -12.66 6.32 0.78
CA LEU A 315 -11.43 6.69 1.45
C LEU A 315 -11.57 6.50 2.96
N ASP A 316 -10.50 6.04 3.61
CA ASP A 316 -10.46 5.88 5.06
C ASP A 316 -9.54 6.94 5.69
N GLN A 317 -9.88 7.38 6.89
CA GLN A 317 -9.04 8.28 7.69
C GLN A 317 -8.34 7.54 8.83
N ALA A 318 -8.78 6.31 9.12
CA ALA A 318 -8.22 5.50 10.18
C ALA A 318 -7.05 4.64 9.69
N GLY A 319 -6.04 4.50 10.52
CA GLY A 319 -4.97 3.52 10.36
C GLY A 319 -5.28 2.20 11.06
N CYS A 320 -4.22 1.43 11.30
CA CYS A 320 -4.32 0.18 12.01
C CYS A 320 -4.90 0.37 13.42
N SER A 321 -5.88 -0.45 13.79
CA SER A 321 -6.60 -0.35 15.06
C SER A 321 -7.01 -1.73 15.59
N ILE A 322 -7.19 -1.80 16.93
CA ILE A 322 -7.92 -2.88 17.58
C ILE A 322 -9.40 -2.53 17.47
N ILE A 323 -10.20 -3.45 16.95
CA ILE A 323 -11.66 -3.24 16.74
C ILE A 323 -12.50 -4.08 17.68
N PHE A 324 -11.90 -5.06 18.34
CA PHE A 324 -12.55 -5.87 19.37
C PHE A 324 -11.51 -6.36 20.37
N MET A 325 -11.89 -6.36 21.66
CA MET A 325 -11.07 -6.89 22.75
C MET A 325 -11.98 -7.33 23.88
N GLU A 326 -11.88 -8.62 24.25
CA GLU A 326 -12.63 -9.29 25.33
C GLU A 326 -11.72 -10.22 26.14
#